data_2a5c5bcf47a7efaa82bf335523671d21
#
_entry.id   2a5c5bcf47a7efaa82bf335523671d21
#
_cell.length_a   1.000
_cell.length_b   1.000
_cell.length_c   1.000
_cell.angle_alpha   90.00
_cell.angle_beta   90.00
_cell.angle_gamma   90.00
#
_symmetry.space_group_name_H-M   'P 1'
#
loop_
_entity.id
_entity.type
_entity.pdbx_description
1 polymer ?
#
loop_
_entity_poly.entity_id
_entity_poly.type
_entity_poly.pdbx_seq_one_letter_code
_entity_poly.pdbx_strand_id
1 'polypeptide(L)' 'MIRFGQRIRLTRREVERFTKITGMAPVDVCTLDDLAAYVLRCKAHYWGVSRETQFLHWLIDREYAQCRQAA' A
#
# COMPACT_ATOMS: atom_id res chain seq x y z
N MET A 1 2.98 5.34 9.28
CA MET A 1 2.75 3.99 9.84
C MET A 1 3.30 3.94 11.25
N ILE A 2 2.52 3.41 12.16
CA ILE A 2 2.92 3.25 13.56
C ILE A 2 3.31 1.80 13.76
N ARG A 3 4.45 1.58 14.42
CA ARG A 3 5.02 0.26 14.59
C ARG A 3 5.06 -0.15 16.06
N PHE A 4 4.61 -1.39 16.34
CA PHE A 4 4.63 -1.99 17.68
C PHE A 4 5.27 -3.38 17.55
N GLY A 5 6.60 -3.44 17.63
CA GLY A 5 7.31 -4.70 17.39
C GLY A 5 7.07 -5.17 15.96
N GLN A 6 6.44 -6.35 15.81
CA GLN A 6 6.09 -6.89 14.49
C GLN A 6 4.72 -6.45 13.99
N ARG A 7 3.95 -5.76 14.83
CA ARG A 7 2.63 -5.27 14.45
C ARG A 7 2.75 -3.83 13.97
N ILE A 8 1.87 -3.45 13.05
CA ILE A 8 1.81 -2.10 12.51
C ILE A 8 0.38 -1.57 12.57
N ARG A 9 0.28 -0.27 12.46
CA ARG A 9 -0.99 0.41 12.28
C ARG A 9 -0.81 1.50 11.24
N LEU A 10 -1.61 1.44 10.18
CA LEU A 10 -1.63 2.51 9.20
C LEU A 10 -2.35 3.73 9.78
N THR A 11 -1.82 4.91 9.53
CA THR A 11 -2.51 6.13 9.91
C THR A 11 -3.70 6.32 8.99
N ARG A 12 -4.68 7.13 9.43
CA ARG A 12 -5.83 7.46 8.63
C ARG A 12 -5.42 8.05 7.27
N ARG A 13 -4.41 8.89 7.27
CA ARG A 13 -3.90 9.54 6.06
C ARG A 13 -3.33 8.52 5.09
N GLU A 14 -2.60 7.52 5.61
CA GLU A 14 -2.05 6.45 4.78
C GLU A 14 -3.13 5.59 4.16
N VAL A 15 -4.15 5.23 4.95
CA VAL A 15 -5.31 4.50 4.44
C VAL A 15 -6.01 5.29 3.33
N GLU A 16 -6.22 6.58 3.52
CA GLU A 16 -6.86 7.45 2.53
C GLU A 16 -6.04 7.52 1.24
N ARG A 17 -4.72 7.62 1.35
CA ARG A 17 -3.84 7.68 0.19
C ARG A 17 -3.86 6.40 -0.62
N PHE A 18 -3.72 5.25 0.05
CA PHE A 18 -3.82 3.96 -0.65
C PHE A 18 -5.17 3.79 -1.31
N THR A 19 -6.25 4.12 -0.63
CA THR A 19 -7.60 4.03 -1.18
C THR A 19 -7.75 4.91 -2.41
N LYS A 20 -7.22 6.13 -2.36
CA LYS A 20 -7.28 7.07 -3.48
C LYS A 20 -6.48 6.57 -4.69
N ILE A 21 -5.31 5.97 -4.45
CA ILE A 21 -4.46 5.47 -5.52
C ILE A 21 -5.05 4.21 -6.15
N THR A 22 -5.52 3.27 -5.33
CA THR A 22 -5.87 1.91 -5.79
C THR A 22 -7.37 1.67 -5.91
N GLY A 23 -8.20 2.50 -5.29
CA GLY A 23 -9.64 2.25 -5.19
C GLY A 23 -10.00 1.13 -4.22
N MET A 24 -9.02 0.55 -3.53
CA MET A 24 -9.25 -0.55 -2.59
C MET A 24 -8.68 -0.17 -1.22
N ALA A 25 -9.54 -0.09 -0.21
CA ALA A 25 -9.08 0.27 1.13
C ALA A 25 -8.22 -0.86 1.73
N PRO A 26 -7.07 -0.52 2.36
CA PRO A 26 -6.26 -1.51 3.05
C PRO A 26 -6.93 -1.87 4.39
N VAL A 27 -7.68 -2.97 4.39
CA VAL A 27 -8.38 -3.47 5.59
C VAL A 27 -7.64 -4.65 6.18
N ASP A 28 -7.76 -4.82 7.50
CA ASP A 28 -7.14 -5.93 8.24
C ASP A 28 -5.62 -6.00 8.08
N VAL A 29 -4.98 -4.85 7.94
CA VAL A 29 -3.53 -4.76 7.86
C VAL A 29 -2.98 -4.54 9.28
N CYS A 30 -2.40 -5.60 9.84
CA CYS A 30 -1.89 -5.60 11.21
C CYS A 30 -0.37 -5.82 11.28
N THR A 31 0.25 -6.30 10.19
CA THR A 31 1.68 -6.58 10.13
C THR A 31 2.27 -6.04 8.82
N LEU A 32 3.60 -5.98 8.75
CA LEU A 32 4.28 -5.61 7.50
C LEU A 32 3.97 -6.60 6.38
N ASP A 33 3.83 -7.90 6.72
CA ASP A 33 3.46 -8.91 5.75
C ASP A 33 2.05 -8.67 5.19
N ASP A 34 1.13 -8.24 6.04
CA ASP A 34 -0.22 -7.89 5.61
C ASP A 34 -0.19 -6.72 4.63
N LEU A 35 0.64 -5.71 4.91
CA LEU A 35 0.78 -4.56 4.04
C LEU A 35 1.38 -4.97 2.69
N ALA A 36 2.41 -5.81 2.71
CA ALA A 36 3.01 -6.32 1.48
C ALA A 36 2.00 -7.12 0.66
N ALA A 37 1.19 -7.96 1.32
CA ALA A 37 0.15 -8.73 0.67
C ALA A 37 -0.91 -7.82 0.02
N TYR A 38 -1.30 -6.74 0.71
CA TYR A 38 -2.22 -5.75 0.16
C TYR A 38 -1.65 -5.12 -1.11
N VAL A 39 -0.39 -4.69 -1.07
CA VAL A 39 0.29 -4.08 -2.21
C VAL A 39 0.32 -5.05 -3.40
N LEU A 40 0.64 -6.31 -3.15
CA LEU A 40 0.66 -7.34 -4.21
C LEU A 40 -0.72 -7.56 -4.80
N ARG A 41 -1.78 -7.58 -3.97
CA ARG A 41 -3.16 -7.71 -4.45
C ARG A 41 -3.55 -6.54 -5.35
N CYS A 42 -3.18 -5.33 -4.96
CA CYS A 42 -3.47 -4.14 -5.77
C CYS A 42 -2.77 -4.21 -7.11
N LYS A 43 -1.50 -4.60 -7.12
CA LYS A 43 -0.74 -4.73 -8.37
C LYS A 43 -1.29 -5.85 -9.26
N ALA A 44 -1.73 -6.95 -8.68
CA ALA A 44 -2.33 -8.05 -9.42
C ALA A 44 -3.68 -7.66 -10.02
N HIS A 45 -4.46 -6.86 -9.28
CA HIS A 45 -5.75 -6.37 -9.77
C HIS A 45 -5.56 -5.45 -10.98
N TYR A 46 -4.53 -4.60 -10.96
CA TYR A 46 -4.21 -3.69 -12.05
C TYR A 46 -2.97 -4.18 -12.80
N TRP A 47 -3.05 -5.41 -13.31
CA TRP A 47 -1.93 -5.99 -14.06
C TRP A 47 -1.87 -5.42 -15.49
N GLY A 48 -0.69 -5.46 -16.09
CA GLY A 48 -0.49 -5.03 -17.46
C GLY A 48 0.83 -4.33 -17.65
N VAL A 49 1.12 -3.96 -18.91
CA VAL A 49 2.38 -3.31 -19.29
C VAL A 49 2.17 -1.92 -19.90
N SER A 50 0.94 -1.40 -19.87
CA SER A 50 0.67 -0.06 -20.38
C SER A 50 1.35 0.99 -19.50
N ARG A 51 1.52 2.20 -20.04
CA ARG A 51 2.10 3.32 -19.29
C ARG A 51 1.27 3.64 -18.05
N GLU A 52 -0.05 3.60 -18.17
CA GLU A 52 -0.96 3.87 -17.08
C GLU A 52 -0.79 2.86 -15.96
N THR A 53 -0.68 1.57 -16.31
CA THR A 53 -0.46 0.51 -15.32
C THR A 53 0.90 0.66 -14.65
N GLN A 54 1.95 0.93 -15.42
CA GLN A 54 3.28 1.15 -14.86
C GLN A 54 3.31 2.36 -13.92
N PHE A 55 2.64 3.43 -14.30
CA PHE A 55 2.53 4.62 -13.45
C PHE A 55 1.79 4.32 -12.16
N LEU A 56 0.69 3.57 -12.24
CA LEU A 56 -0.07 3.16 -11.05
C LEU A 56 0.79 2.31 -10.12
N HIS A 57 1.53 1.33 -10.67
CA HIS A 57 2.43 0.51 -9.87
C HIS A 57 3.51 1.36 -9.19
N TRP A 58 4.04 2.36 -9.91
CA TRP A 58 5.01 3.28 -9.34
C TRP A 58 4.42 4.07 -8.17
N LEU A 59 3.19 4.56 -8.31
CA LEU A 59 2.51 5.27 -7.22
C LEU A 59 2.30 4.37 -5.99
N ILE A 60 1.90 3.12 -6.21
CA ILE A 60 1.72 2.15 -5.13
C ILE A 60 3.05 1.90 -4.41
N ASP A 61 4.10 1.64 -5.17
CA ASP A 61 5.43 1.40 -4.60
C ASP A 61 5.96 2.60 -3.84
N ARG A 62 5.74 3.78 -4.37
CA ARG A 62 6.15 5.02 -3.71
C ARG A 62 5.45 5.20 -2.36
N GLU A 63 4.13 5.00 -2.34
CA GLU A 63 3.36 5.14 -1.11
C GLU A 63 3.78 4.08 -0.08
N TYR A 64 4.02 2.85 -0.54
CA TYR A 64 4.50 1.78 0.31
C TYR A 64 5.86 2.12 0.93
N ALA A 65 6.79 2.63 0.13
CA ALA A 65 8.11 3.04 0.61
C ALA A 65 8.01 4.18 1.62
N GLN A 66 7.15 5.16 1.37
CA GLN A 66 6.93 6.28 2.29
C GLN A 66 6.37 5.80 3.63
N CYS A 67 5.42 4.88 3.62
CA CYS A 67 4.88 4.30 4.85
C CYS A 67 5.96 3.61 5.67
N ARG A 68 6.83 2.85 5.02
CA ARG A 68 7.90 2.13 5.70
C ARG A 68 8.95 3.09 6.28
N GLN A 69 9.26 4.16 5.57
CA GLN A 69 10.23 5.15 6.03
C GLN A 69 9.70 5.96 7.20
N ALA A 70 8.40 6.17 7.26
CA ALA A 70 7.77 6.94 8.34
C ALA A 70 7.62 6.15 9.64
N ALA A 71 7.94 4.88 9.63
CA ALA A 71 7.77 4.01 10.82
C ALA A 71 8.95 4.11 11.81
#